data_9ebec4d8c2eeb0231e49935e1be287ba
#
_entry.id   9ebec4d8c2eeb0231e49935e1be287ba
#
_cell.length_a   1.000
_cell.length_b   1.000
_cell.length_c   1.000
_cell.angle_alpha   90.00
_cell.angle_beta   90.00
_cell.angle_gamma   90.00
#
_symmetry.space_group_name_H-M   'P 1'
#
loop_
_entity.id
_entity.type
_entity.pdbx_description
1 polymer ?
#
loop_
_entity_poly.entity_id
_entity_poly.type
_entity_poly.pdbx_seq_one_letter_code
_entity_poly.pdbx_strand_id
1 'polypeptide(L)'
;MSQAKYYILLLVVCLIWGATPASGKFTVEAFSPLLITGTRFAIMAAILFLYLIITGNKKDLKPSREVLYIAAAMGFMGILVHNGLLFYGLNYTTATNTALIESIGPTATTVLAFFFLGERLSKGGWVGIAISCAGAVTIVSKGSINNLLNLEFNYGDIMILICEIAWSAYAVISWNIHGR
;
A
#
# COMPACT_ATOMS: atom_id res chain seq x y z
N MET A 1 -16.47 -21.75 -11.16
CA MET A 1 -16.99 -20.80 -10.13
C MET A 1 -17.62 -19.61 -10.83
N SER A 2 -18.79 -19.11 -10.41
CA SER A 2 -19.43 -17.98 -11.09
C SER A 2 -18.64 -16.69 -10.89
N GLN A 3 -18.57 -15.83 -11.91
CA GLN A 3 -17.87 -14.52 -11.83
C GLN A 3 -18.36 -13.67 -10.64
N ALA A 4 -19.63 -13.81 -10.26
CA ALA A 4 -20.21 -13.13 -9.11
C ALA A 4 -19.44 -13.37 -7.79
N LYS A 5 -18.91 -14.57 -7.57
CA LYS A 5 -18.12 -14.85 -6.35
C LYS A 5 -16.84 -14.02 -6.28
N TYR A 6 -16.17 -13.82 -7.42
CA TYR A 6 -14.95 -13.00 -7.46
C TYR A 6 -15.25 -11.51 -7.18
N TYR A 7 -16.35 -10.99 -7.72
CA TYR A 7 -16.78 -9.61 -7.44
C TYR A 7 -17.16 -9.41 -5.97
N ILE A 8 -17.85 -10.38 -5.36
CA ILE A 8 -18.19 -10.33 -3.92
C ILE A 8 -16.92 -10.36 -3.07
N LEU A 9 -15.96 -11.24 -3.39
CA LEU A 9 -14.69 -11.31 -2.67
C LEU A 9 -13.90 -10.01 -2.80
N LEU A 10 -13.82 -9.44 -4.00
CA LEU A 10 -13.17 -8.14 -4.22
C LEU A 10 -13.84 -7.03 -3.42
N LEU A 11 -15.17 -6.99 -3.40
CA LEU A 11 -15.90 -6.00 -2.61
C LEU A 11 -15.58 -6.12 -1.12
N VAL A 12 -15.56 -7.35 -0.58
CA VAL A 12 -15.20 -7.60 0.82
C VAL A 12 -13.77 -7.15 1.12
N VAL A 13 -12.82 -7.46 0.25
CA VAL A 13 -11.43 -7.03 0.40
C VAL A 13 -11.33 -5.49 0.38
N CYS A 14 -12.00 -4.83 -0.56
CA CYS A 14 -12.02 -3.36 -0.63
C CYS A 14 -12.63 -2.72 0.63
N LEU A 15 -13.69 -3.30 1.18
CA LEU A 15 -14.30 -2.82 2.43
C LEU A 15 -13.36 -2.98 3.63
N ILE A 16 -12.66 -4.12 3.73
CA ILE A 16 -11.68 -4.38 4.79
C ILE A 16 -10.50 -3.40 4.67
N TRP A 17 -9.98 -3.19 3.47
CA TRP A 17 -8.88 -2.25 3.25
C TRP A 17 -9.30 -0.81 3.52
N GLY A 18 -10.47 -0.40 3.04
CA GLY A 18 -11.01 0.94 3.28
C GLY A 18 -11.26 1.26 4.75
N ALA A 19 -11.46 0.23 5.61
CA ALA A 19 -11.56 0.39 7.05
C ALA A 19 -10.21 0.58 7.75
N THR A 20 -9.09 0.32 7.06
CA THR A 20 -7.73 0.37 7.66
C THR A 20 -7.36 1.74 8.20
N PRO A 21 -7.53 2.87 7.46
CA PRO A 21 -7.21 4.18 8.01
C PRO A 21 -8.02 4.55 9.27
N ALA A 22 -9.32 4.22 9.25
CA ALA A 22 -10.20 4.50 10.38
C ALA A 22 -9.83 3.68 11.61
N SER A 23 -9.72 2.35 11.48
CA SER A 23 -9.31 1.47 12.58
C SER A 23 -7.87 1.74 13.03
N GLY A 24 -6.98 2.06 12.08
CA GLY A 24 -5.60 2.42 12.34
C GLY A 24 -5.48 3.67 13.21
N LYS A 25 -6.30 4.71 12.94
CA LYS A 25 -6.29 5.93 13.73
C LYS A 25 -6.57 5.69 15.20
N PHE A 26 -7.58 4.89 15.53
CA PHE A 26 -7.85 4.49 16.91
C PHE A 26 -6.72 3.67 17.53
N THR A 27 -6.09 2.83 16.73
CA THR A 27 -5.05 1.91 17.24
C THR A 27 -3.74 2.64 17.56
N VAL A 28 -3.35 3.64 16.75
CA VAL A 28 -2.11 4.41 17.00
C VAL A 28 -2.21 5.33 18.20
N GLU A 29 -3.42 5.64 18.70
CA GLU A 29 -3.61 6.36 19.95
C GLU A 29 -3.22 5.52 21.19
N ALA A 30 -3.33 4.19 21.09
CA ALA A 30 -3.06 3.27 22.20
C ALA A 30 -1.73 2.51 22.07
N PHE A 31 -1.23 2.30 20.86
CA PHE A 31 -0.07 1.46 20.61
C PHE A 31 0.92 2.12 19.63
N SER A 32 2.20 1.80 19.77
CA SER A 32 3.21 2.29 18.83
C SER A 32 3.02 1.70 17.42
N PRO A 33 3.30 2.47 16.35
CA PRO A 33 3.19 2.00 14.96
C PRO A 33 3.95 0.70 14.67
N LEU A 34 5.13 0.55 15.27
CA LEU A 34 5.95 -0.66 15.11
C LEU A 34 5.29 -1.88 15.75
N LEU A 35 4.68 -1.72 16.93
CA LEU A 35 3.96 -2.79 17.61
C LEU A 35 2.73 -3.21 16.81
N ILE A 36 1.96 -2.25 16.27
CA ILE A 36 0.79 -2.51 15.45
C ILE A 36 1.19 -3.30 14.19
N THR A 37 2.18 -2.81 13.46
CA THR A 37 2.67 -3.48 12.26
C THR A 37 3.21 -4.87 12.59
N GLY A 38 4.08 -4.98 13.58
CA GLY A 38 4.72 -6.24 13.97
C GLY A 38 3.71 -7.30 14.40
N THR A 39 2.78 -6.97 15.28
CA THR A 39 1.76 -7.92 15.76
C THR A 39 0.81 -8.37 14.66
N ARG A 40 0.31 -7.47 13.81
CA ARG A 40 -0.57 -7.82 12.68
C ARG A 40 0.10 -8.82 11.74
N PHE A 41 1.33 -8.54 11.32
CA PHE A 41 2.02 -9.42 10.38
C PHE A 41 2.56 -10.69 11.02
N ALA A 42 2.92 -10.68 12.31
CA ALA A 42 3.28 -11.90 13.04
C ALA A 42 2.08 -12.86 13.14
N ILE A 43 0.89 -12.35 13.46
CA ILE A 43 -0.34 -13.15 13.50
C ILE A 43 -0.66 -13.70 12.11
N MET A 44 -0.63 -12.86 11.05
CA MET A 44 -0.86 -13.31 9.68
C MET A 44 0.14 -14.37 9.24
N ALA A 45 1.42 -14.17 9.53
CA ALA A 45 2.48 -15.13 9.19
C ALA A 45 2.25 -16.47 9.92
N ALA A 46 1.87 -16.45 11.19
CA ALA A 46 1.56 -17.65 11.95
C ALA A 46 0.36 -18.42 11.36
N ILE A 47 -0.71 -17.70 10.99
CA ILE A 47 -1.90 -18.31 10.36
C ILE A 47 -1.55 -18.92 9.00
N LEU A 48 -0.83 -18.19 8.15
CA LEU A 48 -0.43 -18.66 6.82
C LEU A 48 0.53 -19.84 6.92
N PHE A 49 1.46 -19.81 7.86
CA PHE A 49 2.40 -20.91 8.09
C PHE A 49 1.67 -22.17 8.58
N LEU A 50 0.72 -22.01 9.51
CA LEU A 50 -0.11 -23.12 9.97
C LEU A 50 -0.97 -23.70 8.84
N TYR A 51 -1.58 -22.83 8.02
CA TYR A 51 -2.32 -23.25 6.83
C TYR A 51 -1.44 -24.03 5.87
N LEU A 52 -0.21 -23.57 5.61
CA LEU A 52 0.74 -24.23 4.72
C LEU A 52 1.17 -25.61 5.27
N ILE A 53 1.36 -25.76 6.58
CA ILE A 53 1.66 -27.03 7.22
C ILE A 53 0.52 -28.04 7.04
N ILE A 54 -0.74 -27.57 7.18
CA ILE A 54 -1.94 -28.45 7.13
C ILE A 54 -2.26 -28.84 5.68
N THR A 55 -2.15 -27.92 4.72
CA THR A 55 -2.65 -28.09 3.35
C THR A 55 -1.56 -28.17 2.29
N GLY A 56 -0.37 -27.65 2.58
CA GLY A 56 0.72 -27.50 1.63
C GLY A 56 1.55 -28.77 1.44
N ASN A 57 2.28 -28.79 0.34
CA ASN A 57 3.28 -29.82 0.09
C ASN A 57 4.55 -29.45 0.87
N LYS A 58 5.22 -30.44 1.50
CA LYS A 58 6.47 -30.21 2.26
C LYS A 58 7.58 -29.55 1.42
N LYS A 59 7.51 -29.62 0.09
CA LYS A 59 8.44 -28.94 -0.82
C LYS A 59 8.29 -27.43 -0.78
N ASP A 60 7.08 -26.91 -0.53
CA ASP A 60 6.77 -25.48 -0.50
C ASP A 60 7.32 -24.80 0.78
N LEU A 61 7.69 -25.60 1.78
CA LEU A 61 8.34 -25.13 3.02
C LEU A 61 9.84 -24.86 2.87
N LYS A 62 10.44 -25.16 1.71
CA LYS A 62 11.87 -24.95 1.44
C LYS A 62 12.05 -24.08 0.19
N PRO A 63 11.81 -22.78 0.27
CA PRO A 63 12.01 -21.89 -0.87
C PRO A 63 13.49 -21.86 -1.27
N SER A 64 13.75 -21.61 -2.56
CA SER A 64 15.10 -21.35 -3.04
C SER A 64 15.64 -20.04 -2.43
N ARG A 65 16.97 -19.88 -2.43
CA ARG A 65 17.60 -18.63 -1.93
C ARG A 65 17.12 -17.41 -2.71
N GLU A 66 16.91 -17.54 -4.00
CA GLU A 66 16.40 -16.46 -4.85
C GLU A 66 15.00 -16.02 -4.41
N VAL A 67 14.08 -16.97 -4.22
CA VAL A 67 12.72 -16.71 -3.72
C VAL A 67 12.77 -16.03 -2.33
N LEU A 68 13.72 -16.45 -1.48
CA LEU A 68 13.86 -15.86 -0.15
C LEU A 68 14.33 -14.39 -0.21
N TYR A 69 15.30 -14.06 -1.08
CA TYR A 69 15.73 -12.66 -1.25
C TYR A 69 14.62 -11.78 -1.81
N ILE A 70 13.87 -12.28 -2.78
CA ILE A 70 12.73 -11.58 -3.36
C ILE A 70 11.65 -11.35 -2.30
N ALA A 71 11.28 -12.40 -1.57
CA ALA A 71 10.29 -12.31 -0.50
C ALA A 71 10.74 -11.33 0.60
N ALA A 72 12.03 -11.29 0.94
CA ALA A 72 12.58 -10.34 1.89
C ALA A 72 12.48 -8.90 1.38
N ALA A 73 12.81 -8.64 0.11
CA ALA A 73 12.69 -7.32 -0.49
C ALA A 73 11.22 -6.86 -0.54
N MET A 74 10.31 -7.75 -0.95
CA MET A 74 8.87 -7.49 -0.95
C MET A 74 8.33 -7.24 0.45
N GLY A 75 8.74 -8.03 1.44
CA GLY A 75 8.37 -7.86 2.84
C GLY A 75 8.88 -6.55 3.42
N PHE A 76 10.12 -6.18 3.08
CA PHE A 76 10.69 -4.91 3.49
C PHE A 76 9.89 -3.72 2.95
N MET A 77 9.60 -3.68 1.65
CA MET A 77 8.87 -2.57 1.02
C MET A 77 7.37 -2.58 1.39
N GLY A 78 6.69 -3.71 1.23
CA GLY A 78 5.24 -3.80 1.40
C GLY A 78 4.79 -3.89 2.85
N ILE A 79 5.62 -4.43 3.77
CA ILE A 79 5.24 -4.59 5.17
C ILE A 79 5.92 -3.51 6.02
N LEU A 80 7.24 -3.48 6.05
CA LEU A 80 7.95 -2.61 6.98
C LEU A 80 7.85 -1.15 6.57
N VAL A 81 8.19 -0.82 5.31
CA VAL A 81 8.18 0.56 4.84
C VAL A 81 6.75 1.07 4.69
N HIS A 82 5.91 0.38 3.91
CA HIS A 82 4.54 0.83 3.67
C HIS A 82 3.72 0.90 4.96
N ASN A 83 3.52 -0.21 5.67
CA ASN A 83 2.67 -0.21 6.87
C ASN A 83 3.31 0.55 8.05
N GLY A 84 4.64 0.52 8.18
CA GLY A 84 5.34 1.30 9.19
C GLY A 84 5.11 2.80 9.02
N LEU A 85 5.27 3.32 7.79
CA LEU A 85 5.00 4.72 7.47
C LEU A 85 3.52 5.07 7.56
N LEU A 86 2.62 4.16 7.15
CA LEU A 86 1.18 4.35 7.27
C LEU A 86 0.76 4.61 8.72
N PHE A 87 1.09 3.69 9.62
CA PHE A 87 0.72 3.85 11.03
C PHE A 87 1.48 4.98 11.72
N TYR A 88 2.72 5.23 11.33
CA TYR A 88 3.45 6.38 11.86
C TYR A 88 2.85 7.70 11.37
N GLY A 89 2.50 7.81 10.09
CA GLY A 89 1.85 8.98 9.50
C GLY A 89 0.48 9.28 10.14
N LEU A 90 -0.30 8.23 10.47
CA LEU A 90 -1.59 8.35 11.14
C LEU A 90 -1.54 9.05 12.51
N ASN A 91 -0.39 9.11 13.18
CA ASN A 91 -0.25 9.92 14.39
C ASN A 91 -0.37 11.42 14.11
N TYR A 92 0.01 11.86 12.91
CA TYR A 92 0.14 13.26 12.53
C TYR A 92 -0.95 13.74 11.56
N THR A 93 -1.75 12.82 11.00
CA THR A 93 -2.82 13.14 10.07
C THR A 93 -4.15 12.48 10.46
N THR A 94 -5.20 12.74 9.69
CA THR A 94 -6.54 12.15 9.90
C THR A 94 -6.74 10.90 9.08
N ALA A 95 -7.64 10.01 9.52
CA ALA A 95 -8.06 8.85 8.74
C ALA A 95 -8.61 9.25 7.36
N THR A 96 -9.34 10.37 7.28
CA THR A 96 -9.89 10.88 6.02
C THR A 96 -8.79 11.30 5.05
N ASN A 97 -7.81 12.10 5.50
CA ASN A 97 -6.68 12.49 4.66
C ASN A 97 -5.89 11.26 4.20
N THR A 98 -5.64 10.31 5.11
CA THR A 98 -4.96 9.06 4.78
C THR A 98 -5.71 8.32 3.67
N ALA A 99 -7.00 8.07 3.80
CA ALA A 99 -7.79 7.36 2.79
C ALA A 99 -7.80 8.09 1.43
N LEU A 100 -7.85 9.42 1.43
CA LEU A 100 -7.78 10.22 0.21
C LEU A 100 -6.40 10.12 -0.46
N ILE A 101 -5.31 10.16 0.31
CA ILE A 101 -3.95 10.03 -0.22
C ILE A 101 -3.70 8.59 -0.70
N GLU A 102 -4.17 7.57 0.01
CA GLU A 102 -4.09 6.16 -0.43
C GLU A 102 -4.77 5.93 -1.80
N SER A 103 -5.78 6.73 -2.14
CA SER A 103 -6.41 6.66 -3.46
C SER A 103 -5.48 7.00 -4.64
N ILE A 104 -4.30 7.55 -4.37
CA ILE A 104 -3.25 7.84 -5.36
C ILE A 104 -2.45 6.57 -5.72
N GLY A 105 -2.49 5.54 -4.88
CA GLY A 105 -1.73 4.30 -5.07
C GLY A 105 -1.83 3.69 -6.47
N PRO A 106 -3.02 3.52 -7.06
CA PRO A 106 -3.15 3.05 -8.44
C PRO A 106 -2.44 3.93 -9.46
N THR A 107 -2.45 5.25 -9.27
CA THR A 107 -1.75 6.20 -10.14
C THR A 107 -0.24 6.07 -10.01
N ALA A 108 0.29 6.01 -8.79
CA ALA A 108 1.70 5.81 -8.52
C ALA A 108 2.18 4.46 -9.09
N THR A 109 1.40 3.40 -8.92
CA THR A 109 1.70 2.08 -9.50
C THR A 109 1.75 2.13 -11.04
N THR A 110 0.80 2.82 -11.67
CA THR A 110 0.77 2.98 -13.13
C THR A 110 1.99 3.75 -13.66
N VAL A 111 2.40 4.81 -12.96
CA VAL A 111 3.61 5.58 -13.33
C VAL A 111 4.87 4.72 -13.19
N LEU A 112 5.00 3.98 -12.10
CA LEU A 112 6.14 3.08 -11.92
C LEU A 112 6.13 1.93 -12.93
N ALA A 113 4.97 1.36 -13.26
CA ALA A 113 4.84 0.33 -14.30
C ALA A 113 5.27 0.85 -15.68
N PHE A 114 4.91 2.09 -16.02
CA PHE A 114 5.39 2.73 -17.26
C PHE A 114 6.92 2.78 -17.32
N PHE A 115 7.59 3.22 -16.25
CA PHE A 115 9.05 3.35 -16.24
C PHE A 115 9.79 2.03 -16.12
N PHE A 116 9.32 1.11 -15.28
CA PHE A 116 10.06 -0.11 -14.92
C PHE A 116 9.63 -1.34 -15.71
N LEU A 117 8.35 -1.42 -16.12
CA LEU A 117 7.82 -2.54 -16.89
C LEU A 117 7.68 -2.21 -18.39
N GLY A 118 7.86 -0.95 -18.78
CA GLY A 118 7.73 -0.50 -20.17
C GLY A 118 6.27 -0.50 -20.65
N GLU A 119 5.31 -0.44 -19.73
CA GLU A 119 3.89 -0.37 -20.09
C GLU A 119 3.58 0.94 -20.84
N ARG A 120 2.76 0.84 -21.88
CA ARG A 120 2.39 2.02 -22.68
C ARG A 120 1.09 2.62 -22.17
N LEU A 121 1.15 3.89 -21.80
CA LEU A 121 -0.01 4.65 -21.40
C LEU A 121 -0.68 5.32 -22.60
N SER A 122 -2.01 5.24 -22.66
CA SER A 122 -2.80 6.02 -23.62
C SER A 122 -2.79 7.50 -23.24
N LYS A 123 -3.20 8.37 -24.19
CA LYS A 123 -3.37 9.80 -23.90
C LYS A 123 -4.36 10.05 -22.75
N GLY A 124 -5.43 9.25 -22.69
CA GLY A 124 -6.38 9.31 -21.58
C GLY A 124 -5.76 8.90 -20.24
N GLY A 125 -4.84 7.91 -20.24
CA GLY A 125 -4.10 7.52 -19.06
C GLY A 125 -3.24 8.67 -18.50
N TRP A 126 -2.53 9.40 -19.35
CA TRP A 126 -1.75 10.58 -18.93
C TRP A 126 -2.63 11.69 -18.36
N VAL A 127 -3.80 11.93 -18.95
CA VAL A 127 -4.79 12.90 -18.41
C VAL A 127 -5.28 12.44 -17.04
N GLY A 128 -5.58 11.15 -16.87
CA GLY A 128 -5.98 10.59 -15.56
C GLY A 128 -4.91 10.76 -14.48
N ILE A 129 -3.64 10.52 -14.82
CA ILE A 129 -2.49 10.76 -13.93
C ILE A 129 -2.42 12.24 -13.53
N ALA A 130 -2.53 13.17 -14.49
CA ALA A 130 -2.48 14.59 -14.20
C ALA A 130 -3.60 15.03 -13.24
N ILE A 131 -4.83 14.55 -13.46
CA ILE A 131 -5.97 14.82 -12.57
C ILE A 131 -5.73 14.24 -11.18
N SER A 132 -5.23 13.01 -11.07
CA SER A 132 -4.93 12.36 -9.80
C SER A 132 -3.83 13.11 -9.03
N CYS A 133 -2.76 13.53 -9.70
CA CYS A 133 -1.70 14.35 -9.08
C CYS A 133 -2.23 15.71 -8.60
N ALA A 134 -3.08 16.37 -9.40
CA ALA A 134 -3.72 17.63 -8.97
C ALA A 134 -4.61 17.42 -7.75
N GLY A 135 -5.36 16.32 -7.68
CA GLY A 135 -6.15 15.92 -6.51
C GLY A 135 -5.26 15.73 -5.26
N ALA A 136 -4.15 15.00 -5.41
CA ALA A 136 -3.17 14.79 -4.35
C ALA A 136 -2.63 16.11 -3.77
N VAL A 137 -2.19 17.00 -4.66
CA VAL A 137 -1.69 18.33 -4.28
C VAL A 137 -2.76 19.12 -3.54
N THR A 138 -4.01 19.07 -4.01
CA THR A 138 -5.14 19.74 -3.37
C THR A 138 -5.39 19.22 -1.94
N ILE A 139 -5.30 17.89 -1.73
CA ILE A 139 -5.48 17.27 -0.41
C ILE A 139 -4.36 17.69 0.53
N VAL A 140 -3.11 17.53 0.11
CA VAL A 140 -1.93 17.81 0.94
C VAL A 140 -1.82 19.29 1.28
N SER A 141 -2.20 20.20 0.36
CA SER A 141 -2.25 21.64 0.59
C SER A 141 -3.51 22.11 1.36
N LYS A 142 -4.43 21.19 1.67
CA LYS A 142 -5.75 21.50 2.27
C LYS A 142 -6.56 22.51 1.45
N GLY A 143 -6.40 22.48 0.13
CA GLY A 143 -7.04 23.42 -0.80
C GLY A 143 -6.52 24.87 -0.70
N SER A 144 -5.45 25.14 0.01
CA SER A 144 -4.89 26.47 0.22
C SER A 144 -3.64 26.68 -0.66
N ILE A 145 -3.69 27.68 -1.53
CA ILE A 145 -2.54 28.10 -2.34
C ILE A 145 -1.40 28.61 -1.42
N ASN A 146 -1.73 29.28 -0.32
CA ASN A 146 -0.72 29.76 0.62
C ASN A 146 0.05 28.60 1.28
N ASN A 147 -0.64 27.53 1.70
CA ASN A 147 0.01 26.35 2.25
C ASN A 147 0.94 25.69 1.21
N LEU A 148 0.53 25.69 -0.05
CA LEU A 148 1.34 25.16 -1.15
C LEU A 148 2.59 26.02 -1.39
N LEU A 149 2.45 27.35 -1.40
CA LEU A 149 3.55 28.28 -1.65
C LEU A 149 4.54 28.34 -0.48
N ASN A 150 4.04 28.21 0.75
CA ASN A 150 4.85 28.22 1.96
C ASN A 150 5.39 26.84 2.34
N LEU A 151 5.06 25.80 1.58
CA LEU A 151 5.42 24.40 1.87
C LEU A 151 4.92 23.94 3.28
N GLU A 152 3.79 24.49 3.75
CA GLU A 152 3.18 24.12 5.01
C GLU A 152 2.39 22.81 4.88
N PHE A 153 3.12 21.72 4.60
CA PHE A 153 2.52 20.41 4.48
C PHE A 153 2.46 19.71 5.83
N ASN A 154 1.39 18.94 6.02
CA ASN A 154 1.31 18.07 7.18
C ASN A 154 2.31 16.92 7.04
N TYR A 155 3.17 16.77 8.04
CA TYR A 155 4.20 15.72 8.07
C TYR A 155 3.61 14.31 7.89
N GLY A 156 2.44 14.05 8.50
CA GLY A 156 1.74 12.78 8.33
C GLY A 156 1.29 12.53 6.89
N ASP A 157 0.77 13.56 6.20
CA ASP A 157 0.32 13.43 4.81
C ASP A 157 1.49 13.09 3.87
N ILE A 158 2.67 13.68 4.11
CA ILE A 158 3.89 13.35 3.35
C ILE A 158 4.31 11.90 3.59
N MET A 159 4.22 11.41 4.84
CA MET A 159 4.52 10.02 5.15
C MET A 159 3.59 9.04 4.44
N ILE A 160 2.29 9.36 4.37
CA ILE A 160 1.32 8.54 3.63
C ILE A 160 1.62 8.53 2.12
N LEU A 161 2.04 9.67 1.55
CA LEU A 161 2.47 9.70 0.15
C LEU A 161 3.70 8.80 -0.12
N ILE A 162 4.69 8.83 0.78
CA ILE A 162 5.88 7.97 0.66
C ILE A 162 5.48 6.50 0.82
N CYS A 163 4.55 6.19 1.72
CA CYS A 163 4.04 4.85 1.93
C CYS A 163 3.36 4.31 0.66
N GLU A 164 2.60 5.13 -0.07
CA GLU A 164 1.97 4.75 -1.35
C GLU A 164 2.99 4.49 -2.46
N ILE A 165 4.08 5.26 -2.51
CA ILE A 165 5.19 5.01 -3.44
C ILE A 165 5.85 3.66 -3.11
N ALA A 166 6.07 3.35 -1.83
CA ALA A 166 6.64 2.07 -1.40
C ALA A 166 5.73 0.88 -1.75
N TRP A 167 4.40 1.04 -1.57
CA TRP A 167 3.41 0.04 -2.00
C TRP A 167 3.42 -0.16 -3.51
N SER A 168 3.50 0.92 -4.27
CA SER A 168 3.56 0.88 -5.73
C SER A 168 4.84 0.18 -6.21
N ALA A 169 5.99 0.44 -5.56
CA ALA A 169 7.24 -0.26 -5.85
C ALA A 169 7.13 -1.77 -5.54
N TYR A 170 6.52 -2.13 -4.41
CA TYR A 170 6.21 -3.52 -4.07
C TYR A 170 5.36 -4.19 -5.15
N ALA A 171 4.30 -3.53 -5.63
CA ALA A 171 3.40 -4.07 -6.66
C ALA A 171 4.14 -4.32 -7.98
N VAL A 172 5.00 -3.37 -8.42
CA VAL A 172 5.80 -3.50 -9.65
C VAL A 172 6.84 -4.60 -9.54
N ILE A 173 7.52 -4.74 -8.40
CA ILE A 173 8.46 -5.84 -8.14
C ILE A 173 7.73 -7.19 -8.19
N SER A 174 6.59 -7.28 -7.52
CA SER A 174 5.74 -8.49 -7.50
C SER A 174 5.33 -8.90 -8.92
N TRP A 175 4.90 -7.95 -9.75
CA TRP A 175 4.50 -8.21 -11.13
C TRP A 175 5.66 -8.73 -11.98
N ASN A 176 6.85 -8.13 -11.88
CA ASN A 176 8.03 -8.52 -12.65
C ASN A 176 8.48 -9.96 -12.36
N ILE A 177 8.20 -10.46 -11.17
CA ILE A 177 8.56 -11.82 -10.74
C ILE A 177 7.54 -12.85 -11.24
N HIS A 178 6.26 -12.53 -11.21
CA HIS A 178 5.19 -13.45 -11.64
C HIS A 178 4.92 -13.41 -13.15
N GLY A 179 5.39 -12.39 -13.83
CA GLY A 179 5.24 -12.22 -15.29
C GLY A 179 6.38 -12.85 -16.12
N ARG A 180 7.37 -13.46 -15.46
CA ARG A 180 8.42 -14.29 -16.08
C ARG A 180 8.11 -15.76 -15.86
#